data_391fce40b956f26a5222f01426eac493
#
_entry.id   391fce40b956f26a5222f01426eac493
#
_cell.length_a   1.000
_cell.length_b   1.000
_cell.length_c   1.000
_cell.angle_alpha   90.00
_cell.angle_beta   90.00
_cell.angle_gamma   90.00
#
_symmetry.space_group_name_H-M   'P 1'
#
loop_
_entity.id
_entity.type
_entity.pdbx_description
1 polymer ?
#
loop_
_entity_poly.entity_id
_entity_poly.type
_entity_poly.pdbx_seq_one_letter_code
_entity_poly.pdbx_strand_id
1 'polypeptide(L)'
;MAPIPAHAQSGNQGSLQGTVHDTTGAVVPRATVTVRDEASGAMRTTQSDSQGFYAVEGLEPGTYTVTVKAAGFTTAITKGEAIAPGQQRSDDATLSVGSSTQQVTVQANPVQVETQSSAVSSTITANQVANIMVNGRNFQALGQLAPGVTSTQSGNALPGGGLGGGTTLIVNGNSVEYTVYTIDGVEDENTGNLANLNILPITEAIQQFTVMSDNYSAKYGFSGSGQIIVQTKAGGDHYHGSAWDFLRNDALDANNYFDIAKAPLHQNIYGYTLGGPVPKAGRTFFFASNEWRKANVGQTATGAVFTPAMLSGNLSTSPTLPAGGLTLDAHSQALLASEGLSNCILGPSTINPTCLNKVSTTLYSTYVPTPNNPGGGFNNYINQGAEGLDQLDYDYRIDHSFTSNEILTGRALYEEVNQSYPYDNWYGLPYSTTTDSFYTTGSNLLVRLNSILTPNFDNIATVAYSDDKPRIKNTTDNTALPSGLVINQFFPNADPYNRIPNVSISEGYTGLGVGTQPIHASDGEGVLSDDVNWVKGGHVLQFGAMYIFGIKRQDVF
;
A
#
# COMPACT_ATOMS: atom_id res chain seq x y z
N MET A 1 -2.64 25.87 29.60
CA MET A 1 -3.37 25.29 28.47
C MET A 1 -2.33 24.82 27.47
N ALA A 2 -2.11 23.51 27.35
CA ALA A 2 -1.32 22.99 26.26
C ALA A 2 -2.10 23.20 24.96
N PRO A 3 -1.48 23.63 23.84
CA PRO A 3 -2.17 23.68 22.57
C PRO A 3 -2.57 22.24 22.19
N ILE A 4 -3.87 22.03 22.03
CA ILE A 4 -4.37 20.81 21.42
C ILE A 4 -3.95 20.94 19.94
N PRO A 5 -3.10 20.07 19.41
CA PRO A 5 -2.80 20.11 17.99
C PRO A 5 -4.11 19.87 17.23
N ALA A 6 -4.53 20.84 16.44
CA ALA A 6 -5.61 20.67 15.47
C ALA A 6 -5.04 19.82 14.34
N HIS A 7 -5.47 18.58 14.24
CA HIS A 7 -5.12 17.68 13.14
C HIS A 7 -6.14 17.85 12.01
N ALA A 8 -5.67 17.81 10.78
CA ALA A 8 -6.51 17.84 9.61
C ALA A 8 -7.32 16.53 9.48
N GLN A 9 -8.45 16.58 8.81
CA GLN A 9 -9.38 15.46 8.66
C GLN A 9 -9.05 14.66 7.40
N SER A 10 -9.35 13.36 7.43
CA SER A 10 -9.32 12.52 6.23
C SER A 10 -10.74 12.02 5.94
N GLY A 11 -11.41 12.61 4.96
CA GLY A 11 -12.71 12.14 4.51
C GLY A 11 -12.66 11.76 3.04
N ASN A 12 -13.37 10.70 2.65
CA ASN A 12 -13.47 10.28 1.25
C ASN A 12 -14.68 10.87 0.52
N GLN A 13 -15.57 11.58 1.22
CA GLN A 13 -16.77 12.17 0.62
C GLN A 13 -16.41 13.26 -0.39
N GLY A 14 -17.15 13.29 -1.48
CA GLY A 14 -17.12 14.36 -2.44
C GLY A 14 -18.29 15.34 -2.25
N SER A 15 -18.36 16.31 -3.12
CA SER A 15 -19.43 17.30 -3.18
C SER A 15 -19.85 17.59 -4.62
N LEU A 16 -21.09 18.07 -4.77
CA LEU A 16 -21.64 18.57 -6.02
C LEU A 16 -22.13 19.99 -5.82
N GLN A 17 -21.66 20.91 -6.65
CA GLN A 17 -22.06 22.31 -6.59
C GLN A 17 -22.20 22.89 -8.01
N GLY A 18 -22.98 23.93 -8.14
CA GLY A 18 -23.19 24.56 -9.44
C GLY A 18 -24.16 25.73 -9.37
N THR A 19 -24.48 26.29 -10.53
CA THR A 19 -25.39 27.40 -10.65
C THR A 19 -26.54 27.04 -11.59
N VAL A 20 -27.75 27.41 -11.21
CA VAL A 20 -28.95 27.20 -12.02
C VAL A 20 -29.24 28.47 -12.84
N HIS A 21 -29.25 28.35 -14.16
CA HIS A 21 -29.51 29.43 -15.11
C HIS A 21 -30.72 29.10 -15.99
N ASP A 22 -31.32 30.11 -16.57
CA ASP A 22 -32.23 29.94 -17.69
C ASP A 22 -31.50 29.96 -19.03
N THR A 23 -32.22 29.76 -20.13
CA THR A 23 -31.64 29.76 -21.49
C THR A 23 -31.09 31.13 -21.94
N THR A 24 -31.39 32.20 -21.19
CA THR A 24 -30.85 33.55 -21.44
C THR A 24 -29.56 33.83 -20.63
N GLY A 25 -29.20 32.91 -19.73
CA GLY A 25 -28.09 33.05 -18.78
C GLY A 25 -28.47 33.78 -17.49
N ALA A 26 -29.78 34.08 -17.27
CA ALA A 26 -30.22 34.66 -16.01
C ALA A 26 -30.31 33.57 -14.92
N VAL A 27 -29.87 33.91 -13.70
CA VAL A 27 -29.90 32.98 -12.56
C VAL A 27 -31.29 32.65 -12.13
N VAL A 28 -31.54 31.38 -11.74
CA VAL A 28 -32.83 30.90 -11.27
C VAL A 28 -32.74 30.61 -9.77
N PRO A 29 -33.22 31.52 -8.90
CA PRO A 29 -33.22 31.31 -7.46
C PRO A 29 -34.33 30.34 -7.02
N ARG A 30 -34.14 29.69 -5.87
CA ARG A 30 -35.07 28.73 -5.25
C ARG A 30 -35.45 27.56 -6.15
N ALA A 31 -34.58 27.19 -7.11
CA ALA A 31 -34.73 25.93 -7.81
C ALA A 31 -34.44 24.78 -6.86
N THR A 32 -35.29 23.77 -6.86
CA THR A 32 -35.10 22.56 -6.05
C THR A 32 -34.16 21.63 -6.80
N VAL A 33 -33.02 21.32 -6.18
CA VAL A 33 -32.00 20.39 -6.70
C VAL A 33 -32.06 19.11 -5.87
N THR A 34 -32.34 17.99 -6.53
CA THR A 34 -32.38 16.66 -5.91
C THR A 34 -31.27 15.81 -6.53
N VAL A 35 -30.35 15.34 -5.69
CA VAL A 35 -29.24 14.45 -6.03
C VAL A 35 -29.58 13.07 -5.51
N ARG A 36 -29.73 12.10 -6.42
CA ARG A 36 -30.10 10.73 -6.09
C ARG A 36 -28.96 9.79 -6.47
N ASP A 37 -28.49 9.02 -5.50
CA ASP A 37 -27.56 7.91 -5.73
C ASP A 37 -28.22 6.82 -6.58
N GLU A 38 -27.59 6.41 -7.66
CA GLU A 38 -28.14 5.44 -8.62
C GLU A 38 -28.10 4.00 -8.09
N ALA A 39 -27.17 3.67 -7.19
CA ALA A 39 -27.00 2.34 -6.62
C ALA A 39 -27.91 2.07 -5.43
N SER A 40 -27.98 2.99 -4.47
CA SER A 40 -28.76 2.84 -3.23
C SER A 40 -30.14 3.50 -3.28
N GLY A 41 -30.35 4.41 -4.23
CA GLY A 41 -31.55 5.24 -4.32
C GLY A 41 -31.63 6.32 -3.23
N ALA A 42 -30.60 6.52 -2.42
CA ALA A 42 -30.54 7.59 -1.42
C ALA A 42 -30.63 8.96 -2.09
N MET A 43 -31.38 9.90 -1.48
CA MET A 43 -31.62 11.21 -2.07
C MET A 43 -31.21 12.32 -1.10
N ARG A 44 -30.58 13.36 -1.68
CA ARG A 44 -30.33 14.65 -1.02
C ARG A 44 -31.01 15.76 -1.79
N THR A 45 -31.60 16.72 -1.08
CA THR A 45 -32.31 17.84 -1.71
C THR A 45 -31.87 19.15 -1.10
N THR A 46 -31.51 20.11 -1.96
CA THR A 46 -31.18 21.49 -1.60
C THR A 46 -31.92 22.47 -2.50
N GLN A 47 -31.75 23.77 -2.27
CA GLN A 47 -32.31 24.83 -3.11
C GLN A 47 -31.22 25.81 -3.53
N SER A 48 -31.33 26.32 -4.75
CA SER A 48 -30.48 27.40 -5.20
C SER A 48 -30.76 28.70 -4.43
N ASP A 49 -29.70 29.45 -4.14
CA ASP A 49 -29.78 30.74 -3.45
C ASP A 49 -30.19 31.89 -4.38
N SER A 50 -30.07 33.16 -3.93
CA SER A 50 -30.43 34.34 -4.71
C SER A 50 -29.54 34.57 -5.93
N GLN A 51 -28.35 33.95 -5.98
CA GLN A 51 -27.42 33.96 -7.11
C GLN A 51 -27.54 32.73 -8.00
N GLY A 52 -28.54 31.88 -7.74
CA GLY A 52 -28.70 30.59 -8.44
C GLY A 52 -27.73 29.49 -7.98
N PHE A 53 -26.84 29.78 -7.04
CA PHE A 53 -25.85 28.80 -6.55
C PHE A 53 -26.50 27.73 -5.66
N TYR A 54 -26.04 26.50 -5.82
CA TYR A 54 -26.39 25.39 -4.95
C TYR A 54 -25.15 24.54 -4.64
N ALA A 55 -25.15 23.88 -3.48
CA ALA A 55 -24.14 22.90 -3.10
C ALA A 55 -24.79 21.75 -2.33
N VAL A 56 -24.27 20.53 -2.54
CA VAL A 56 -24.59 19.31 -1.81
C VAL A 56 -23.29 18.68 -1.39
N GLU A 57 -23.02 18.73 -0.10
CA GLU A 57 -21.80 18.24 0.53
C GLU A 57 -21.98 16.81 1.06
N GLY A 58 -20.88 16.14 1.46
CA GLY A 58 -20.89 14.85 2.13
C GLY A 58 -21.47 13.71 1.27
N LEU A 59 -21.32 13.77 -0.05
CA LEU A 59 -21.73 12.72 -0.96
C LEU A 59 -20.71 11.57 -0.92
N GLU A 60 -21.19 10.35 -0.69
CA GLU A 60 -20.32 9.17 -0.85
C GLU A 60 -19.89 9.05 -2.33
N PRO A 61 -18.67 8.61 -2.60
CA PRO A 61 -18.22 8.39 -3.97
C PRO A 61 -19.13 7.40 -4.71
N GLY A 62 -19.62 7.78 -5.90
CA GLY A 62 -20.59 7.00 -6.64
C GLY A 62 -21.11 7.70 -7.89
N THR A 63 -22.20 7.17 -8.45
CA THR A 63 -22.87 7.73 -9.62
C THR A 63 -24.25 8.24 -9.25
N TYR A 64 -24.56 9.46 -9.68
CA TYR A 64 -25.75 10.18 -9.25
C TYR A 64 -26.61 10.63 -10.43
N THR A 65 -27.92 10.71 -10.18
CA THR A 65 -28.87 11.44 -11.02
C THR A 65 -29.21 12.76 -10.34
N VAL A 66 -28.93 13.87 -11.01
CA VAL A 66 -29.26 15.23 -10.55
C VAL A 66 -30.54 15.70 -11.22
N THR A 67 -31.51 16.13 -10.44
CA THR A 67 -32.80 16.64 -10.92
C THR A 67 -33.02 18.07 -10.42
N VAL A 68 -33.19 19.02 -11.35
CA VAL A 68 -33.41 20.44 -11.05
C VAL A 68 -34.79 20.85 -11.50
N LYS A 69 -35.58 21.45 -10.55
CA LYS A 69 -36.96 21.89 -10.76
C LYS A 69 -37.15 23.32 -10.30
N ALA A 70 -37.79 24.14 -11.11
CA ALA A 70 -38.23 25.48 -10.72
C ALA A 70 -39.62 25.78 -11.30
N ALA A 71 -40.39 26.63 -10.61
CA ALA A 71 -41.72 27.03 -11.08
C ALA A 71 -41.61 27.82 -12.39
N GLY A 72 -42.39 27.44 -13.41
CA GLY A 72 -42.36 28.06 -14.73
C GLY A 72 -41.30 27.53 -15.68
N PHE A 73 -40.53 26.51 -15.26
CA PHE A 73 -39.47 25.89 -16.06
C PHE A 73 -39.74 24.38 -16.26
N THR A 74 -39.14 23.84 -17.33
CA THR A 74 -39.06 22.39 -17.53
C THR A 74 -38.10 21.76 -16.54
N THR A 75 -38.35 20.50 -16.13
CA THR A 75 -37.46 19.77 -15.25
C THR A 75 -36.20 19.34 -16.01
N ALA A 76 -34.99 19.70 -15.53
CA ALA A 76 -33.75 19.20 -16.02
C ALA A 76 -33.30 17.96 -15.22
N ILE A 77 -32.83 16.93 -15.92
CA ILE A 77 -32.32 15.67 -15.31
C ILE A 77 -30.97 15.35 -15.95
N THR A 78 -29.91 15.32 -15.13
CA THR A 78 -28.59 14.84 -15.52
C THR A 78 -28.36 13.47 -14.91
N LYS A 79 -28.12 12.44 -15.73
CA LYS A 79 -27.86 11.07 -15.29
C LYS A 79 -26.39 10.72 -15.42
N GLY A 80 -25.91 9.83 -14.55
CA GLY A 80 -24.53 9.32 -14.63
C GLY A 80 -23.49 10.32 -14.13
N GLU A 81 -23.87 11.24 -13.24
CA GLU A 81 -22.92 12.19 -12.64
C GLU A 81 -22.03 11.47 -11.64
N ALA A 82 -20.75 11.28 -12.00
CA ALA A 82 -19.79 10.54 -11.18
C ALA A 82 -19.13 11.47 -10.16
N ILE A 83 -19.15 11.09 -8.90
CA ILE A 83 -18.45 11.74 -7.80
C ILE A 83 -17.30 10.83 -7.36
N ALA A 84 -16.07 11.30 -7.51
CA ALA A 84 -14.88 10.58 -7.07
C ALA A 84 -14.55 10.87 -5.59
N PRO A 85 -13.74 10.01 -4.93
CA PRO A 85 -13.29 10.24 -3.58
C PRO A 85 -12.61 11.62 -3.44
N GLY A 86 -13.10 12.42 -2.50
CA GLY A 86 -12.59 13.77 -2.23
C GLY A 86 -12.83 14.83 -3.32
N GLN A 87 -13.57 14.52 -4.37
CA GLN A 87 -13.82 15.41 -5.50
C GLN A 87 -14.86 16.48 -5.17
N GLN A 88 -14.61 17.72 -5.60
CA GLN A 88 -15.59 18.80 -5.65
C GLN A 88 -16.07 18.96 -7.10
N ARG A 89 -17.20 18.34 -7.40
CA ARG A 89 -17.75 18.29 -8.76
C ARG A 89 -18.59 19.52 -9.07
N SER A 90 -18.41 20.11 -10.27
CA SER A 90 -19.24 21.22 -10.78
C SER A 90 -20.31 20.66 -11.73
N ASP A 91 -21.57 21.06 -11.53
CA ASP A 91 -22.71 20.74 -12.41
C ASP A 91 -23.64 21.95 -12.52
N ASP A 92 -23.43 22.78 -13.55
CA ASP A 92 -24.30 23.92 -13.85
C ASP A 92 -25.52 23.46 -14.64
N ALA A 93 -26.71 23.84 -14.16
CA ALA A 93 -27.97 23.45 -14.75
C ALA A 93 -28.63 24.57 -15.55
N THR A 94 -28.99 24.30 -16.81
CA THR A 94 -29.77 25.26 -17.63
C THR A 94 -31.22 24.82 -17.74
N LEU A 95 -32.14 25.67 -17.32
CA LEU A 95 -33.58 25.44 -17.36
C LEU A 95 -34.24 26.18 -18.53
N SER A 96 -35.09 25.49 -19.30
CA SER A 96 -35.92 26.10 -20.33
C SER A 96 -37.28 26.51 -19.76
N VAL A 97 -37.80 27.64 -20.17
CA VAL A 97 -39.18 28.08 -19.81
C VAL A 97 -40.19 27.05 -20.32
N GLY A 98 -41.08 26.61 -19.45
CA GLY A 98 -42.07 25.59 -19.80
C GLY A 98 -42.82 25.03 -18.59
N SER A 99 -43.61 23.97 -18.81
CA SER A 99 -44.29 23.27 -17.74
C SER A 99 -43.33 22.35 -16.98
N SER A 100 -43.43 22.34 -15.66
CA SER A 100 -42.68 21.42 -14.79
C SER A 100 -42.99 19.92 -15.03
N THR A 101 -44.05 19.62 -15.80
CA THR A 101 -44.35 18.24 -16.23
C THR A 101 -43.53 17.79 -17.43
N GLN A 102 -42.91 18.73 -18.17
CA GLN A 102 -41.98 18.43 -19.23
C GLN A 102 -40.58 18.19 -18.66
N GLN A 103 -39.88 17.21 -19.19
CA GLN A 103 -38.55 16.82 -18.71
C GLN A 103 -37.54 16.83 -19.87
N VAL A 104 -36.37 17.34 -19.58
CA VAL A 104 -35.18 17.24 -20.46
C VAL A 104 -34.18 16.38 -19.73
N THR A 105 -33.80 15.24 -20.31
CA THR A 105 -32.80 14.34 -19.73
C THR A 105 -31.53 14.41 -20.58
N VAL A 106 -30.41 14.64 -19.92
CA VAL A 106 -29.07 14.62 -20.51
C VAL A 106 -28.22 13.60 -19.78
N GLN A 107 -27.24 13.07 -20.49
CA GLN A 107 -26.20 12.25 -19.89
C GLN A 107 -25.07 13.16 -19.43
N ALA A 108 -24.55 12.95 -18.23
CA ALA A 108 -23.41 13.69 -17.71
C ALA A 108 -22.19 13.54 -18.64
N ASN A 109 -21.44 14.61 -18.80
CA ASN A 109 -20.19 14.56 -19.52
C ASN A 109 -19.11 13.97 -18.59
N PRO A 110 -18.51 12.81 -18.94
CA PRO A 110 -17.47 12.22 -18.10
C PRO A 110 -16.18 13.06 -18.05
N VAL A 111 -15.98 13.96 -19.03
CA VAL A 111 -14.83 14.87 -19.10
C VAL A 111 -15.31 16.27 -18.82
N GLN A 112 -15.24 16.69 -17.58
CA GLN A 112 -15.47 18.08 -17.18
C GLN A 112 -14.20 18.69 -16.58
N VAL A 113 -14.02 19.98 -16.78
CA VAL A 113 -12.94 20.73 -16.15
C VAL A 113 -13.37 21.06 -14.72
N GLU A 114 -12.56 20.66 -13.74
CA GLU A 114 -12.76 21.06 -12.34
C GLU A 114 -12.56 22.56 -12.22
N THR A 115 -13.62 23.29 -11.92
CA THR A 115 -13.58 24.76 -11.77
C THR A 115 -13.70 25.20 -10.31
N GLN A 116 -14.01 24.27 -9.41
CA GLN A 116 -14.30 24.56 -8.01
C GLN A 116 -13.15 24.17 -7.07
N SER A 117 -12.18 23.39 -7.54
CA SER A 117 -11.02 22.96 -6.77
C SER A 117 -9.73 23.29 -7.51
N SER A 118 -8.69 23.71 -6.76
CA SER A 118 -7.32 23.85 -7.27
C SER A 118 -6.50 22.57 -7.10
N ALA A 119 -7.07 21.50 -6.54
CA ALA A 119 -6.37 20.26 -6.32
C ALA A 119 -5.96 19.62 -7.65
N VAL A 120 -4.71 19.17 -7.72
CA VAL A 120 -4.22 18.35 -8.82
C VAL A 120 -4.49 16.90 -8.45
N SER A 121 -5.49 16.31 -9.08
CA SER A 121 -5.91 14.96 -8.78
C SER A 121 -6.15 14.13 -10.05
N SER A 122 -6.03 12.83 -9.91
CA SER A 122 -6.35 11.85 -10.96
C SER A 122 -7.15 10.70 -10.36
N THR A 123 -8.30 10.41 -10.92
CA THR A 123 -9.14 9.30 -10.48
C THR A 123 -8.96 8.11 -11.39
N ILE A 124 -8.63 6.98 -10.81
CA ILE A 124 -8.64 5.66 -11.46
C ILE A 124 -10.02 5.07 -11.23
N THR A 125 -10.78 4.97 -12.31
CA THR A 125 -12.19 4.58 -12.29
C THR A 125 -12.38 3.08 -12.08
N ALA A 126 -13.59 2.66 -11.68
CA ALA A 126 -13.98 1.26 -11.57
C ALA A 126 -13.67 0.44 -12.82
N ASN A 127 -13.90 1.03 -14.01
CA ASN A 127 -13.61 0.36 -15.28
C ASN A 127 -12.11 0.15 -15.50
N GLN A 128 -11.28 1.11 -15.13
CA GLN A 128 -9.81 0.99 -15.22
C GLN A 128 -9.29 -0.06 -14.22
N VAL A 129 -9.77 -0.03 -12.97
CA VAL A 129 -9.42 -1.03 -11.95
C VAL A 129 -9.76 -2.46 -12.40
N ALA A 130 -10.95 -2.65 -12.99
CA ALA A 130 -11.42 -3.96 -13.41
C ALA A 130 -10.72 -4.49 -14.67
N ASN A 131 -10.38 -3.62 -15.64
CA ASN A 131 -9.99 -4.05 -16.99
C ASN A 131 -8.52 -3.84 -17.32
N ILE A 132 -7.78 -2.99 -16.58
CA ILE A 132 -6.35 -2.85 -16.79
C ILE A 132 -5.63 -3.97 -16.05
N MET A 133 -4.94 -4.81 -16.82
CA MET A 133 -4.15 -5.91 -16.27
C MET A 133 -2.89 -5.36 -15.60
N VAL A 134 -2.75 -5.64 -14.30
CA VAL A 134 -1.55 -5.30 -13.52
C VAL A 134 -0.88 -6.56 -13.01
N ASN A 135 0.45 -6.54 -12.96
CA ASN A 135 1.21 -7.66 -12.45
C ASN A 135 0.92 -7.90 -10.96
N GLY A 136 0.66 -9.18 -10.60
CA GLY A 136 0.33 -9.56 -9.22
C GLY A 136 -1.02 -9.05 -8.71
N ARG A 137 -1.88 -8.46 -9.57
CA ARG A 137 -3.18 -7.86 -9.17
C ARG A 137 -3.05 -6.85 -8.04
N ASN A 138 -1.97 -6.07 -8.05
CA ASN A 138 -1.77 -4.98 -7.11
C ASN A 138 -2.31 -3.66 -7.70
N PHE A 139 -3.40 -3.14 -7.11
CA PHE A 139 -4.05 -1.90 -7.57
C PHE A 139 -3.11 -0.68 -7.53
N GLN A 140 -2.11 -0.68 -6.65
CA GLN A 140 -1.15 0.42 -6.56
C GLN A 140 -0.45 0.68 -7.90
N ALA A 141 -0.18 -0.37 -8.69
CA ALA A 141 0.43 -0.20 -10.00
C ALA A 141 -0.38 0.72 -10.93
N LEU A 142 -1.72 0.78 -10.77
CA LEU A 142 -2.58 1.70 -11.51
C LEU A 142 -2.38 3.17 -11.11
N GLY A 143 -1.85 3.44 -9.92
CA GLY A 143 -1.53 4.80 -9.48
C GLY A 143 -0.52 5.49 -10.39
N GLN A 144 0.32 4.72 -11.11
CA GLN A 144 1.26 5.25 -12.10
C GLN A 144 0.57 5.86 -13.35
N LEU A 145 -0.74 5.67 -13.52
CA LEU A 145 -1.51 6.37 -14.53
C LEU A 145 -1.72 7.85 -14.19
N ALA A 146 -1.54 8.24 -12.92
CA ALA A 146 -1.60 9.62 -12.50
C ALA A 146 -0.30 10.36 -12.84
N PRO A 147 -0.38 11.61 -13.35
CA PRO A 147 0.81 12.41 -13.62
C PRO A 147 1.66 12.65 -12.37
N GLY A 148 2.99 12.56 -12.50
CA GLY A 148 3.93 12.78 -11.39
C GLY A 148 4.06 11.60 -10.43
N VAL A 149 3.46 10.44 -10.74
CA VAL A 149 3.52 9.24 -9.90
C VAL A 149 4.43 8.20 -10.52
N THR A 150 5.35 7.67 -9.73
CA THR A 150 6.23 6.55 -10.08
C THR A 150 6.09 5.44 -9.03
N SER A 151 6.62 4.26 -9.29
CA SER A 151 6.57 3.14 -8.35
C SER A 151 7.97 2.56 -8.14
N THR A 152 8.25 2.16 -6.91
CA THR A 152 9.44 1.40 -6.54
C THR A 152 9.26 -0.11 -6.69
N GLN A 153 8.03 -0.57 -7.00
CA GLN A 153 7.74 -2.00 -7.11
C GLN A 153 8.51 -2.65 -8.25
N SER A 154 9.25 -3.71 -7.97
CA SER A 154 9.84 -4.56 -8.99
C SER A 154 8.76 -5.42 -9.67
N GLY A 155 8.94 -5.73 -10.96
CA GLY A 155 7.90 -6.37 -11.79
C GLY A 155 7.37 -7.73 -11.31
N ASN A 156 8.08 -8.41 -10.39
CA ASN A 156 7.69 -9.73 -9.87
C ASN A 156 7.46 -9.73 -8.34
N ALA A 157 7.43 -8.57 -7.69
CA ALA A 157 7.15 -8.51 -6.26
C ALA A 157 5.74 -9.04 -5.98
N LEU A 158 5.63 -9.94 -5.01
CA LEU A 158 4.35 -10.40 -4.52
C LEU A 158 3.69 -9.27 -3.72
N PRO A 159 2.44 -8.90 -4.03
CA PRO A 159 1.72 -7.94 -3.21
C PRO A 159 1.35 -8.57 -1.87
N GLY A 160 1.43 -7.81 -0.82
CA GLY A 160 1.00 -8.16 0.52
C GLY A 160 0.97 -6.91 1.39
N GLY A 161 0.16 -6.88 2.42
CA GLY A 161 0.20 -5.85 3.45
C GLY A 161 1.31 -6.06 4.48
N GLY A 162 1.40 -5.17 5.46
CA GLY A 162 2.36 -5.25 6.55
C GLY A 162 3.82 -5.09 6.13
N LEU A 163 4.75 -5.61 6.94
CA LEU A 163 6.19 -5.47 6.68
C LEU A 163 6.67 -6.10 5.37
N GLY A 164 5.87 -6.98 4.77
CA GLY A 164 6.17 -7.65 3.50
C GLY A 164 5.67 -6.92 2.26
N GLY A 165 4.73 -5.98 2.40
CA GLY A 165 4.06 -5.29 1.30
C GLY A 165 4.03 -3.79 1.46
N GLY A 166 5.12 -3.11 1.10
CA GLY A 166 5.21 -1.65 1.23
C GLY A 166 4.34 -0.87 0.25
N THR A 167 4.08 0.37 0.61
CA THR A 167 3.64 1.37 -0.35
C THR A 167 4.73 1.53 -1.40
N THR A 168 4.33 1.51 -2.65
CA THR A 168 5.30 1.56 -3.75
C THR A 168 5.22 2.84 -4.56
N LEU A 169 4.20 3.67 -4.30
CA LEU A 169 3.97 4.88 -5.06
C LEU A 169 4.74 6.07 -4.51
N ILE A 170 5.52 6.66 -5.39
CA ILE A 170 6.23 7.91 -5.16
C ILE A 170 5.47 9.01 -5.88
N VAL A 171 4.99 10.01 -5.16
CA VAL A 171 4.29 11.15 -5.71
C VAL A 171 5.23 12.35 -5.77
N ASN A 172 5.35 12.99 -6.95
CA ASN A 172 6.18 14.18 -7.20
C ASN A 172 7.66 14.03 -6.78
N GLY A 173 8.20 12.80 -6.83
CA GLY A 173 9.61 12.53 -6.53
C GLY A 173 9.97 12.56 -5.04
N ASN A 174 9.00 12.60 -4.13
CA ASN A 174 9.22 12.50 -2.69
C ASN A 174 9.40 11.05 -2.23
N SER A 175 9.77 10.85 -0.96
CA SER A 175 9.80 9.52 -0.35
C SER A 175 8.39 8.92 -0.24
N VAL A 176 8.28 7.60 -0.34
CA VAL A 176 7.03 6.85 -0.17
C VAL A 176 6.37 7.13 1.19
N GLU A 177 7.17 7.37 2.23
CA GLU A 177 6.72 7.65 3.61
C GLU A 177 5.92 8.97 3.75
N TYR A 178 5.94 9.83 2.73
CA TYR A 178 5.18 11.09 2.73
C TYR A 178 3.87 10.99 1.94
N THR A 179 3.55 9.84 1.40
CA THR A 179 2.29 9.59 0.70
C THR A 179 1.32 8.87 1.65
N VAL A 180 0.19 9.50 1.94
CA VAL A 180 -0.83 8.94 2.84
C VAL A 180 -1.84 8.12 2.06
N TYR A 181 -2.15 6.93 2.56
CA TYR A 181 -3.19 6.04 2.04
C TYR A 181 -4.39 6.01 2.99
N THR A 182 -5.56 6.19 2.42
CA THR A 182 -6.81 6.00 3.15
C THR A 182 -7.73 5.03 2.42
N ILE A 183 -8.42 4.17 3.17
CA ILE A 183 -9.46 3.28 2.65
C ILE A 183 -10.79 3.71 3.27
N ASP A 184 -11.71 4.16 2.41
CA ASP A 184 -12.99 4.76 2.82
C ASP A 184 -12.84 5.88 3.87
N GLY A 185 -11.74 6.66 3.77
CA GLY A 185 -11.43 7.77 4.67
C GLY A 185 -10.82 7.38 6.02
N VAL A 186 -10.39 6.14 6.18
CA VAL A 186 -9.59 5.66 7.32
C VAL A 186 -8.15 5.48 6.85
N GLU A 187 -7.20 6.04 7.59
CA GLU A 187 -5.79 5.85 7.34
C GLU A 187 -5.41 4.36 7.44
N ASP A 188 -4.54 3.91 6.56
CA ASP A 188 -4.15 2.51 6.44
C ASP A 188 -2.63 2.35 6.44
N GLU A 189 -1.92 3.15 7.21
CA GLU A 189 -0.48 3.09 7.29
C GLU A 189 -0.02 2.39 8.58
N ASN A 190 1.09 1.67 8.47
CA ASN A 190 1.72 1.05 9.62
C ASN A 190 2.44 2.12 10.45
N THR A 191 2.04 2.32 11.70
CA THR A 191 2.62 3.32 12.61
C THR A 191 4.10 3.07 12.93
N GLY A 192 4.59 1.89 12.67
CA GLY A 192 5.98 1.50 12.86
C GLY A 192 6.88 1.72 11.65
N ASN A 193 6.29 1.73 10.46
CA ASN A 193 6.96 1.98 9.20
C ASN A 193 5.96 2.58 8.20
N LEU A 194 5.93 3.90 8.11
CA LEU A 194 5.01 4.67 7.26
C LEU A 194 5.09 4.34 5.76
N ALA A 195 6.09 3.56 5.34
CA ALA A 195 6.17 3.04 3.97
C ALA A 195 5.35 1.75 3.75
N ASN A 196 4.66 1.23 4.76
CA ASN A 196 3.87 0.00 4.67
C ASN A 196 2.39 0.28 4.93
N LEU A 197 1.53 -0.44 4.23
CA LEU A 197 0.09 -0.48 4.52
C LEU A 197 -0.20 -1.58 5.54
N ASN A 198 -1.18 -1.34 6.40
CA ASN A 198 -1.68 -2.38 7.31
C ASN A 198 -2.40 -3.49 6.55
N ILE A 199 -3.09 -3.13 5.47
CA ILE A 199 -3.84 -4.02 4.60
C ILE A 199 -3.70 -3.62 3.14
N LEU A 200 -3.66 -4.62 2.24
CA LEU A 200 -3.82 -4.39 0.81
C LEU A 200 -5.24 -4.78 0.38
N PRO A 201 -6.14 -3.83 0.07
CA PRO A 201 -7.52 -4.16 -0.28
C PRO A 201 -7.58 -4.98 -1.57
N ILE A 202 -8.53 -5.94 -1.60
CA ILE A 202 -8.80 -6.78 -2.79
C ILE A 202 -9.08 -5.87 -3.99
N THR A 203 -8.32 -6.02 -5.08
CA THR A 203 -8.46 -5.18 -6.27
C THR A 203 -9.89 -5.19 -6.82
N GLU A 204 -10.54 -6.34 -6.83
CA GLU A 204 -11.92 -6.50 -7.28
C GLU A 204 -12.96 -5.91 -6.33
N ALA A 205 -12.59 -5.63 -5.07
CA ALA A 205 -13.45 -4.94 -4.11
C ALA A 205 -13.31 -3.40 -4.18
N ILE A 206 -12.32 -2.89 -4.92
CA ILE A 206 -12.14 -1.45 -5.12
C ILE A 206 -13.17 -0.93 -6.11
N GLN A 207 -13.91 0.12 -5.74
CA GLN A 207 -14.81 0.86 -6.63
C GLN A 207 -14.01 1.81 -7.52
N GLN A 208 -13.16 2.62 -6.92
CA GLN A 208 -12.28 3.59 -7.57
C GLN A 208 -11.27 4.11 -6.55
N PHE A 209 -10.23 4.79 -7.01
CA PHE A 209 -9.36 5.53 -6.11
C PHE A 209 -8.85 6.81 -6.78
N THR A 210 -8.57 7.80 -5.96
CA THR A 210 -8.07 9.10 -6.39
C THR A 210 -6.66 9.30 -5.86
N VAL A 211 -5.75 9.71 -6.72
CA VAL A 211 -4.42 10.21 -6.36
C VAL A 211 -4.48 11.74 -6.39
N MET A 212 -4.33 12.37 -5.24
CA MET A 212 -4.17 13.82 -5.11
C MET A 212 -2.69 14.11 -4.97
N SER A 213 -2.13 14.82 -5.94
CA SER A 213 -0.68 15.05 -6.00
C SER A 213 -0.26 16.43 -5.53
N ASP A 214 -1.16 17.43 -5.56
CA ASP A 214 -0.84 18.80 -5.18
C ASP A 214 -2.10 19.64 -4.90
N ASN A 215 -1.95 20.77 -4.21
CA ASN A 215 -2.98 21.79 -3.93
C ASN A 215 -4.30 21.23 -3.35
N TYR A 216 -4.25 20.08 -2.71
CA TYR A 216 -5.44 19.53 -2.07
C TYR A 216 -5.85 20.33 -0.82
N SER A 217 -7.13 20.23 -0.44
CA SER A 217 -7.71 20.94 0.68
C SER A 217 -6.97 20.67 2.00
N ALA A 218 -6.94 21.65 2.90
CA ALA A 218 -6.46 21.50 4.27
C ALA A 218 -7.20 20.41 5.09
N LYS A 219 -8.33 19.92 4.58
CA LYS A 219 -9.03 18.75 5.08
C LYS A 219 -8.14 17.50 5.09
N TYR A 220 -7.21 17.38 4.12
CA TYR A 220 -6.27 16.27 4.00
C TYR A 220 -4.95 16.64 4.67
N GLY A 221 -4.72 16.11 5.86
CA GLY A 221 -3.49 16.34 6.64
C GLY A 221 -2.49 15.21 6.51
N PHE A 222 -1.42 15.28 7.30
CA PHE A 222 -0.34 14.30 7.47
C PHE A 222 0.49 13.96 6.23
N SER A 223 0.08 14.37 5.03
CA SER A 223 0.81 14.10 3.81
C SER A 223 1.84 15.19 3.52
N GLY A 224 3.06 14.79 3.28
CA GLY A 224 4.13 15.67 2.76
C GLY A 224 4.27 15.61 1.24
N SER A 225 3.53 14.72 0.57
CA SER A 225 3.66 14.46 -0.86
C SER A 225 2.31 14.31 -1.54
N GLY A 226 1.62 13.19 -1.36
CA GLY A 226 0.35 12.91 -2.01
C GLY A 226 -0.63 12.17 -1.11
N GLN A 227 -1.90 12.21 -1.51
CA GLN A 227 -2.98 11.45 -0.87
C GLN A 227 -3.51 10.41 -1.85
N ILE A 228 -3.62 9.16 -1.42
CA ILE A 228 -4.25 8.10 -2.19
C ILE A 228 -5.50 7.68 -1.44
N ILE A 229 -6.66 8.00 -2.00
CA ILE A 229 -7.95 7.79 -1.38
C ILE A 229 -8.64 6.65 -2.09
N VAL A 230 -8.67 5.48 -1.45
CA VAL A 230 -9.30 4.27 -1.98
C VAL A 230 -10.74 4.19 -1.50
N GLN A 231 -11.66 3.91 -2.42
CA GLN A 231 -13.06 3.65 -2.13
C GLN A 231 -13.38 2.19 -2.41
N THR A 232 -13.88 1.47 -1.41
CA THR A 232 -14.38 0.10 -1.59
C THR A 232 -15.79 0.09 -2.18
N LYS A 233 -16.16 -1.02 -2.81
CA LYS A 233 -17.52 -1.24 -3.32
C LYS A 233 -18.52 -1.32 -2.18
N ALA A 234 -19.76 -0.92 -2.47
CA ALA A 234 -20.89 -1.01 -1.58
C ALA A 234 -21.98 -1.92 -2.17
N GLY A 235 -22.93 -2.30 -1.35
CA GLY A 235 -24.19 -2.90 -1.81
C GLY A 235 -25.09 -1.87 -2.49
N GLY A 236 -26.11 -2.34 -3.19
CA GLY A 236 -27.12 -1.51 -3.86
C GLY A 236 -28.49 -2.17 -3.84
N ASP A 237 -29.45 -1.59 -4.55
CA ASP A 237 -30.83 -2.08 -4.63
C ASP A 237 -30.97 -3.37 -5.47
N HIS A 238 -29.94 -3.74 -6.22
CA HIS A 238 -29.87 -4.96 -7.01
C HIS A 238 -28.72 -5.85 -6.57
N TYR A 239 -28.92 -7.16 -6.63
CA TYR A 239 -27.81 -8.11 -6.41
C TYR A 239 -26.84 -8.05 -7.56
N HIS A 240 -25.57 -7.98 -7.23
CA HIS A 240 -24.45 -8.00 -8.15
C HIS A 240 -23.29 -8.78 -7.55
N GLY A 241 -22.43 -9.29 -8.40
CA GLY A 241 -21.25 -10.03 -7.94
C GLY A 241 -20.36 -10.43 -9.10
N SER A 242 -19.19 -10.89 -8.76
CA SER A 242 -18.20 -11.42 -9.69
C SER A 242 -17.47 -12.59 -9.04
N ALA A 243 -16.88 -13.44 -9.87
CA ALA A 243 -15.94 -14.45 -9.45
C ALA A 243 -14.78 -14.45 -10.44
N TRP A 244 -13.58 -14.70 -9.94
CA TRP A 244 -12.37 -14.70 -10.75
C TRP A 244 -11.42 -15.80 -10.35
N ASP A 245 -10.54 -16.14 -11.31
CA ASP A 245 -9.40 -17.02 -11.14
C ASP A 245 -8.29 -16.58 -12.11
N PHE A 246 -7.18 -16.08 -11.58
CA PHE A 246 -6.01 -15.63 -12.33
C PHE A 246 -4.86 -16.58 -12.09
N LEU A 247 -4.51 -17.34 -13.12
CA LEU A 247 -3.42 -18.31 -13.10
C LEU A 247 -2.19 -17.76 -13.82
N ARG A 248 -1.02 -17.85 -13.19
CA ARG A 248 0.29 -17.72 -13.83
C ARG A 248 1.11 -18.97 -13.59
N ASN A 249 1.81 -19.41 -14.64
CA ASN A 249 2.65 -20.60 -14.57
C ASN A 249 3.88 -20.40 -15.45
N ASP A 250 5.05 -20.74 -14.94
CA ASP A 250 6.31 -20.64 -15.69
C ASP A 250 6.32 -21.47 -16.97
N ALA A 251 5.50 -22.51 -17.08
CA ALA A 251 5.34 -23.24 -18.34
C ALA A 251 4.87 -22.34 -19.52
N LEU A 252 4.20 -21.22 -19.21
CA LEU A 252 3.70 -20.25 -20.19
C LEU A 252 4.60 -19.02 -20.35
N ASP A 253 5.62 -18.87 -19.50
CA ASP A 253 6.53 -17.73 -19.50
C ASP A 253 7.83 -18.05 -20.24
N ALA A 254 8.49 -17.01 -20.75
CA ALA A 254 9.85 -17.08 -21.25
C ALA A 254 10.87 -17.00 -20.09
N ASN A 255 12.10 -17.39 -20.34
CA ASN A 255 13.22 -17.13 -19.43
C ASN A 255 13.54 -15.62 -19.42
N ASN A 256 13.83 -15.05 -18.24
CA ASN A 256 14.32 -13.70 -18.18
C ASN A 256 15.71 -13.60 -18.84
N TYR A 257 15.99 -12.47 -19.44
CA TYR A 257 17.22 -12.28 -20.23
C TYR A 257 18.50 -12.52 -19.44
N PHE A 258 18.52 -12.16 -18.16
CA PHE A 258 19.69 -12.29 -17.29
C PHE A 258 19.70 -13.58 -16.45
N ASP A 259 18.66 -14.40 -16.52
CA ASP A 259 18.57 -15.63 -15.74
C ASP A 259 19.29 -16.77 -16.47
N ILE A 260 20.05 -17.58 -15.71
CA ILE A 260 20.74 -18.76 -16.22
C ILE A 260 19.76 -19.89 -16.54
N ALA A 261 18.69 -19.98 -15.75
CA ALA A 261 17.62 -20.95 -15.94
C ALA A 261 16.27 -20.28 -15.62
N LYS A 262 15.19 -20.84 -16.16
CA LYS A 262 13.84 -20.34 -15.91
C LYS A 262 13.51 -20.48 -14.42
N ALA A 263 13.19 -19.37 -13.77
CA ALA A 263 12.73 -19.38 -12.39
C ALA A 263 11.33 -19.99 -12.29
N PRO A 264 11.04 -20.81 -11.28
CA PRO A 264 9.68 -21.34 -11.07
C PRO A 264 8.71 -20.21 -10.80
N LEU A 265 7.52 -20.30 -11.41
CA LEU A 265 6.41 -19.38 -11.17
C LEU A 265 5.10 -20.15 -11.20
N HIS A 266 4.50 -20.31 -10.03
CA HIS A 266 3.15 -20.86 -9.87
C HIS A 266 2.36 -19.85 -9.05
N GLN A 267 1.39 -19.18 -9.65
CA GLN A 267 0.54 -18.22 -8.94
C GLN A 267 -0.91 -18.48 -9.29
N ASN A 268 -1.77 -18.48 -8.28
CA ASN A 268 -3.20 -18.60 -8.40
C ASN A 268 -3.86 -17.58 -7.48
N ILE A 269 -4.67 -16.67 -8.05
CA ILE A 269 -5.42 -15.63 -7.34
C ILE A 269 -6.88 -15.83 -7.70
N TYR A 270 -7.70 -16.26 -6.75
CA TYR A 270 -9.11 -16.53 -6.99
C TYR A 270 -9.99 -16.00 -5.87
N GLY A 271 -11.22 -15.66 -6.22
CA GLY A 271 -12.12 -15.06 -5.25
C GLY A 271 -13.50 -14.78 -5.83
N TYR A 272 -14.28 -14.08 -5.01
CA TYR A 272 -15.61 -13.63 -5.39
C TYR A 272 -16.00 -12.33 -4.69
N THR A 273 -16.91 -11.59 -5.31
CA THR A 273 -17.66 -10.50 -4.68
C THR A 273 -19.15 -10.79 -4.74
N LEU A 274 -19.88 -10.31 -3.76
CA LEU A 274 -21.34 -10.34 -3.71
C LEU A 274 -21.86 -9.10 -3.00
N GLY A 275 -22.75 -8.36 -3.64
CA GLY A 275 -23.40 -7.19 -3.05
C GLY A 275 -24.89 -7.13 -3.38
N GLY A 276 -25.65 -6.40 -2.58
CA GLY A 276 -27.07 -6.23 -2.82
C GLY A 276 -27.86 -5.85 -1.57
N PRO A 277 -29.20 -5.84 -1.67
CA PRO A 277 -30.06 -5.54 -0.54
C PRO A 277 -30.14 -6.71 0.45
N VAL A 278 -30.17 -6.39 1.75
CA VAL A 278 -30.45 -7.40 2.78
C VAL A 278 -31.95 -7.71 2.79
N PRO A 279 -32.36 -8.98 2.54
CA PRO A 279 -33.76 -9.34 2.48
C PRO A 279 -34.53 -8.97 3.75
N LYS A 280 -35.69 -8.32 3.61
CA LYS A 280 -36.59 -7.91 4.71
C LYS A 280 -36.00 -6.90 5.71
N ALA A 281 -34.79 -6.37 5.46
CA ALA A 281 -34.15 -5.39 6.35
C ALA A 281 -34.34 -3.94 5.90
N GLY A 282 -35.28 -3.67 5.01
CA GLY A 282 -35.61 -2.33 4.53
C GLY A 282 -34.46 -1.73 3.70
N ARG A 283 -33.97 -0.54 4.07
CA ARG A 283 -32.92 0.18 3.38
C ARG A 283 -31.53 -0.25 3.89
N THR A 284 -31.29 -1.56 3.88
CA THR A 284 -30.01 -2.14 4.30
C THR A 284 -29.36 -2.83 3.12
N PHE A 285 -28.12 -2.49 2.86
CA PHE A 285 -27.32 -3.06 1.77
C PHE A 285 -26.07 -3.70 2.34
N PHE A 286 -25.56 -4.73 1.67
CA PHE A 286 -24.32 -5.39 2.04
C PHE A 286 -23.40 -5.55 0.84
N PHE A 287 -22.12 -5.61 1.11
CA PHE A 287 -21.08 -6.06 0.18
C PHE A 287 -20.15 -7.02 0.90
N ALA A 288 -19.75 -8.09 0.22
CA ALA A 288 -18.82 -9.09 0.72
C ALA A 288 -17.86 -9.47 -0.39
N SER A 289 -16.58 -9.56 -0.09
CA SER A 289 -15.55 -10.06 -0.97
C SER A 289 -14.58 -10.95 -0.22
N ASN A 290 -14.13 -12.02 -0.88
CA ASN A 290 -13.07 -12.89 -0.41
C ASN A 290 -12.10 -13.18 -1.53
N GLU A 291 -10.80 -13.12 -1.24
CA GLU A 291 -9.74 -13.49 -2.17
C GLU A 291 -8.73 -14.41 -1.49
N TRP A 292 -8.27 -15.39 -2.22
CA TRP A 292 -7.16 -16.28 -1.87
C TRP A 292 -6.05 -16.09 -2.88
N ARG A 293 -4.83 -15.87 -2.39
CA ARG A 293 -3.62 -15.78 -3.23
C ARG A 293 -2.66 -16.87 -2.81
N LYS A 294 -2.31 -17.74 -3.75
CA LYS A 294 -1.31 -18.78 -3.56
C LYS A 294 -0.24 -18.61 -4.61
N ALA A 295 0.99 -18.39 -4.17
CA ALA A 295 2.08 -18.19 -5.09
C ALA A 295 3.34 -18.92 -4.65
N ASN A 296 4.10 -19.37 -5.64
CA ASN A 296 5.45 -19.87 -5.50
C ASN A 296 6.28 -19.22 -6.60
N VAL A 297 7.06 -18.20 -6.24
CA VAL A 297 7.76 -17.33 -7.20
C VAL A 297 9.24 -17.49 -7.03
N GLY A 298 9.90 -17.99 -8.06
CA GLY A 298 11.35 -18.10 -8.09
C GLY A 298 12.02 -16.75 -8.04
N GLN A 299 12.98 -16.62 -7.15
CA GLN A 299 13.83 -15.46 -6.99
C GLN A 299 15.27 -15.86 -7.30
N THR A 300 15.94 -15.08 -8.14
CA THR A 300 17.37 -15.27 -8.39
C THR A 300 18.15 -14.30 -7.52
N ALA A 301 18.84 -14.83 -6.51
CA ALA A 301 19.78 -14.09 -5.70
C ALA A 301 21.20 -14.41 -6.11
N THR A 302 22.06 -13.40 -6.23
CA THR A 302 23.46 -13.57 -6.60
C THR A 302 24.39 -12.99 -5.53
N GLY A 303 25.58 -13.54 -5.41
CA GLY A 303 26.59 -13.03 -4.50
C GLY A 303 28.00 -13.46 -4.88
N ALA A 304 28.97 -12.77 -4.28
CA ALA A 304 30.36 -13.13 -4.35
C ALA A 304 30.73 -13.93 -3.11
N VAL A 305 31.13 -15.17 -3.29
CA VAL A 305 31.60 -16.02 -2.19
C VAL A 305 33.06 -16.42 -2.40
N PHE A 306 33.80 -16.65 -1.30
CA PHE A 306 35.17 -17.09 -1.40
C PHE A 306 35.29 -18.51 -1.94
N THR A 307 36.21 -18.69 -2.86
CA THR A 307 36.54 -20.04 -3.33
C THR A 307 37.34 -20.80 -2.26
N PRO A 308 37.35 -22.15 -2.28
CA PRO A 308 38.23 -22.93 -1.39
C PRO A 308 39.72 -22.55 -1.50
N ALA A 309 40.17 -22.15 -2.68
CA ALA A 309 41.50 -21.64 -2.89
C ALA A 309 41.76 -20.33 -2.14
N MET A 310 40.81 -19.38 -2.17
CA MET A 310 40.90 -18.12 -1.42
C MET A 310 40.93 -18.37 0.08
N LEU A 311 40.10 -19.27 0.58
CA LEU A 311 40.06 -19.65 2.01
C LEU A 311 41.35 -20.35 2.47
N SER A 312 42.17 -20.82 1.55
CA SER A 312 43.54 -21.35 1.83
C SER A 312 44.67 -20.36 1.49
N GLY A 313 44.32 -19.10 1.16
CA GLY A 313 45.28 -18.01 0.94
C GLY A 313 45.62 -17.72 -0.53
N ASN A 314 45.09 -18.46 -1.50
CA ASN A 314 45.33 -18.19 -2.92
C ASN A 314 44.20 -17.27 -3.48
N LEU A 315 44.54 -16.00 -3.68
CA LEU A 315 43.63 -14.95 -4.16
C LEU A 315 43.73 -14.71 -5.68
N SER A 316 44.42 -15.58 -6.44
CA SER A 316 44.67 -15.37 -7.88
C SER A 316 43.38 -15.21 -8.72
N THR A 317 42.24 -15.73 -8.22
CA THR A 317 40.93 -15.63 -8.88
C THR A 317 40.04 -14.57 -8.25
N SER A 318 40.54 -13.78 -7.29
CA SER A 318 39.75 -12.71 -6.66
C SER A 318 39.55 -11.55 -7.63
N PRO A 319 38.33 -11.11 -7.86
CA PRO A 319 38.05 -9.93 -8.69
C PRO A 319 38.57 -8.63 -8.05
N THR A 320 38.86 -8.64 -6.75
CA THR A 320 39.37 -7.47 -5.99
C THR A 320 40.87 -7.48 -5.82
N LEU A 321 41.60 -8.46 -6.40
CA LEU A 321 43.05 -8.48 -6.30
C LEU A 321 43.64 -7.24 -6.99
N PRO A 322 44.42 -6.39 -6.27
CA PRO A 322 45.04 -5.22 -6.88
C PRO A 322 45.95 -5.57 -8.05
N ALA A 323 46.00 -4.74 -9.08
CA ALA A 323 46.87 -4.96 -10.25
C ALA A 323 48.37 -5.07 -9.90
N GLY A 324 48.80 -4.44 -8.79
CA GLY A 324 50.16 -4.54 -8.25
C GLY A 324 50.37 -5.74 -7.32
N GLY A 325 49.36 -6.57 -7.12
CA GLY A 325 49.37 -7.66 -6.15
C GLY A 325 49.17 -7.22 -4.70
N LEU A 326 49.26 -8.19 -3.80
CA LEU A 326 49.10 -7.98 -2.36
C LEU A 326 50.25 -7.22 -1.76
N THR A 327 49.98 -6.21 -0.96
CA THR A 327 50.97 -5.47 -0.18
C THR A 327 50.45 -5.26 1.24
N LEU A 328 51.32 -5.16 2.21
CA LEU A 328 51.00 -4.76 3.58
C LEU A 328 51.63 -3.39 3.84
N ASP A 329 50.85 -2.47 4.35
CA ASP A 329 51.37 -1.22 4.88
C ASP A 329 52.19 -1.44 6.16
N ALA A 330 52.99 -0.45 6.58
CA ALA A 330 53.88 -0.56 7.73
C ALA A 330 53.11 -0.81 9.06
N HIS A 331 51.89 -0.30 9.20
CA HIS A 331 51.05 -0.51 10.39
C HIS A 331 50.58 -1.96 10.46
N SER A 332 50.04 -2.47 9.37
CA SER A 332 49.61 -3.88 9.25
C SER A 332 50.78 -4.86 9.46
N GLN A 333 51.97 -4.54 8.93
CA GLN A 333 53.15 -5.35 9.17
C GLN A 333 53.55 -5.37 10.66
N ALA A 334 53.52 -4.20 11.33
CA ALA A 334 53.84 -4.10 12.74
C ALA A 334 52.83 -4.84 13.61
N LEU A 335 51.55 -4.75 13.28
CA LEU A 335 50.46 -5.45 13.99
C LEU A 335 50.62 -6.97 13.87
N LEU A 336 50.84 -7.49 12.66
CA LEU A 336 51.07 -8.92 12.44
C LEU A 336 52.31 -9.41 13.19
N ALA A 337 53.41 -8.63 13.18
CA ALA A 337 54.61 -8.96 13.90
C ALA A 337 54.40 -9.02 15.42
N SER A 338 53.56 -8.12 15.99
CA SER A 338 53.18 -8.15 17.41
C SER A 338 52.41 -9.41 17.81
N GLU A 339 51.70 -10.02 16.86
CA GLU A 339 50.97 -11.29 17.02
C GLU A 339 51.86 -12.52 16.69
N GLY A 340 53.16 -12.32 16.46
CA GLY A 340 54.09 -13.39 16.10
C GLY A 340 53.93 -13.92 14.66
N LEU A 341 53.20 -13.20 13.81
CA LEU A 341 52.96 -13.56 12.41
C LEU A 341 53.96 -12.85 11.50
N SER A 342 54.70 -13.62 10.70
CA SER A 342 55.69 -13.11 9.76
C SER A 342 55.52 -13.76 8.38
N ASN A 343 56.04 -13.11 7.36
CA ASN A 343 55.96 -13.62 5.97
C ASN A 343 54.50 -13.92 5.54
N CYS A 344 53.57 -13.01 5.84
CA CYS A 344 52.17 -13.22 5.54
C CYS A 344 51.82 -13.09 4.05
N ILE A 345 52.67 -12.45 3.25
CA ILE A 345 52.56 -12.42 1.79
C ILE A 345 53.66 -13.27 1.18
N LEU A 346 53.26 -14.36 0.51
CA LEU A 346 54.17 -15.29 -0.16
C LEU A 346 54.34 -14.96 -1.65
N GLY A 347 53.53 -14.11 -2.19
CA GLY A 347 53.57 -13.71 -3.60
C GLY A 347 52.45 -12.70 -3.92
N PRO A 348 52.37 -12.23 -5.17
CA PRO A 348 51.46 -11.15 -5.54
C PRO A 348 49.96 -11.49 -5.34
N SER A 349 49.65 -12.77 -5.21
CA SER A 349 48.26 -13.23 -5.00
C SER A 349 48.12 -14.28 -3.89
N THR A 350 49.14 -14.44 -3.03
CA THR A 350 49.16 -15.55 -2.07
C THR A 350 49.44 -15.05 -0.66
N ILE A 351 48.52 -15.34 0.23
CA ILE A 351 48.64 -15.14 1.68
C ILE A 351 49.15 -16.45 2.29
N ASN A 352 50.09 -16.34 3.22
CA ASN A 352 50.53 -17.47 4.01
C ASN A 352 49.35 -18.03 4.85
N PRO A 353 49.00 -19.33 4.70
CA PRO A 353 47.88 -19.91 5.45
C PRO A 353 48.00 -19.77 6.99
N THR A 354 49.21 -19.64 7.51
CA THR A 354 49.46 -19.43 8.95
C THR A 354 49.01 -18.04 9.44
N CYS A 355 48.90 -17.07 8.52
CA CYS A 355 48.41 -15.72 8.80
C CYS A 355 46.88 -15.57 8.62
N LEU A 356 46.20 -16.62 8.18
CA LEU A 356 44.74 -16.59 8.08
C LEU A 356 44.12 -16.84 9.45
N ASN A 357 43.13 -16.02 9.79
CA ASN A 357 42.37 -16.22 11.02
C ASN A 357 41.52 -17.49 10.92
N LYS A 358 41.83 -18.49 11.73
CA LYS A 358 41.17 -19.80 11.72
C LYS A 358 39.69 -19.72 12.10
N VAL A 359 39.32 -18.79 13.00
CA VAL A 359 37.92 -18.58 13.39
C VAL A 359 37.12 -18.10 12.19
N SER A 360 37.60 -17.07 11.50
CA SER A 360 36.93 -16.49 10.34
C SER A 360 36.81 -17.47 9.17
N THR A 361 37.91 -18.20 8.86
CA THR A 361 37.90 -19.18 7.76
C THR A 361 37.01 -20.38 8.07
N THR A 362 36.97 -20.84 9.33
CA THR A 362 36.09 -21.93 9.76
C THR A 362 34.63 -21.51 9.69
N LEU A 363 34.29 -20.33 10.24
CA LEU A 363 32.95 -19.81 10.15
C LEU A 363 32.46 -19.71 8.70
N TYR A 364 33.31 -19.06 7.86
CA TYR A 364 32.92 -18.86 6.47
C TYR A 364 32.75 -20.19 5.73
N SER A 365 33.70 -21.11 5.84
CA SER A 365 33.60 -22.43 5.18
C SER A 365 32.48 -23.33 5.69
N THR A 366 31.97 -23.07 6.90
CA THR A 366 30.85 -23.85 7.49
C THR A 366 29.52 -23.36 7.00
N TYR A 367 29.32 -22.05 6.88
CA TYR A 367 28.00 -21.45 6.66
C TYR A 367 27.81 -20.85 5.27
N VAL A 368 28.91 -20.52 4.58
CA VAL A 368 28.83 -19.95 3.23
C VAL A 368 29.09 -21.05 2.20
N PRO A 369 28.23 -21.24 1.22
CA PRO A 369 28.37 -22.26 0.20
C PRO A 369 29.58 -21.96 -0.72
N THR A 370 30.08 -22.99 -1.39
CA THR A 370 31.09 -22.84 -2.43
C THR A 370 30.48 -22.21 -3.69
N PRO A 371 31.31 -21.50 -4.52
CA PRO A 371 30.85 -20.97 -5.79
C PRO A 371 30.22 -22.05 -6.68
N ASN A 372 29.06 -21.73 -7.27
CA ASN A 372 28.38 -22.58 -8.26
C ASN A 372 28.34 -21.96 -9.68
N ASN A 373 28.87 -20.73 -9.83
CA ASN A 373 29.05 -20.04 -11.11
C ASN A 373 30.52 -19.63 -11.31
N PRO A 374 31.41 -20.56 -11.61
CA PRO A 374 32.84 -20.27 -11.79
C PRO A 374 33.04 -19.25 -12.92
N GLY A 375 33.83 -18.21 -12.67
CA GLY A 375 34.07 -17.12 -13.62
C GLY A 375 33.06 -16.00 -13.59
N GLY A 376 32.02 -16.08 -12.76
CA GLY A 376 31.00 -15.03 -12.59
C GLY A 376 31.48 -13.78 -11.83
N GLY A 377 32.76 -13.69 -11.44
CA GLY A 377 33.29 -12.55 -10.71
C GLY A 377 32.56 -12.33 -9.38
N PHE A 378 31.92 -11.19 -9.21
CA PHE A 378 31.09 -10.88 -8.04
C PHE A 378 29.75 -11.63 -8.01
N ASN A 379 29.41 -12.37 -9.06
CA ASN A 379 28.22 -13.22 -9.14
C ASN A 379 28.62 -14.70 -9.24
N ASN A 380 29.64 -15.13 -8.51
CA ASN A 380 30.15 -16.50 -8.57
C ASN A 380 29.29 -17.52 -7.80
N TYR A 381 28.29 -17.04 -7.07
CA TYR A 381 27.25 -17.85 -6.44
C TYR A 381 25.86 -17.37 -6.86
N ILE A 382 24.99 -18.31 -7.21
CA ILE A 382 23.62 -18.07 -7.64
C ILE A 382 22.70 -19.00 -6.88
N ASN A 383 21.65 -18.44 -6.28
CA ASN A 383 20.56 -19.18 -5.66
C ASN A 383 19.28 -18.88 -6.41
N GLN A 384 18.57 -19.93 -6.82
CA GLN A 384 17.26 -19.86 -7.47
C GLN A 384 16.21 -20.55 -6.59
N GLY A 385 16.06 -20.05 -5.38
CA GLY A 385 15.02 -20.49 -4.48
C GLY A 385 13.65 -19.96 -4.88
N ALA A 386 12.60 -20.54 -4.35
CA ALA A 386 11.24 -20.07 -4.55
C ALA A 386 10.69 -19.46 -3.26
N GLU A 387 10.15 -18.26 -3.37
CA GLU A 387 9.39 -17.59 -2.35
C GLU A 387 7.94 -18.09 -2.37
N GLY A 388 7.43 -18.56 -1.24
CA GLY A 388 6.06 -19.01 -1.10
C GLY A 388 5.17 -17.94 -0.50
N LEU A 389 3.96 -17.77 -1.02
CA LEU A 389 2.91 -16.91 -0.47
C LEU A 389 1.60 -17.69 -0.35
N ASP A 390 0.97 -17.61 0.83
CA ASP A 390 -0.41 -18.02 1.09
C ASP A 390 -1.10 -16.83 1.78
N GLN A 391 -2.03 -16.16 1.07
CA GLN A 391 -2.71 -14.97 1.55
C GLN A 391 -4.21 -15.15 1.45
N LEU A 392 -4.91 -14.60 2.42
CA LEU A 392 -6.36 -14.64 2.54
C LEU A 392 -6.87 -13.26 2.91
N ASP A 393 -7.78 -12.72 2.09
CA ASP A 393 -8.35 -11.39 2.25
C ASP A 393 -9.86 -11.46 2.38
N TYR A 394 -10.41 -10.64 3.27
CA TYR A 394 -11.84 -10.42 3.46
C TYR A 394 -12.14 -8.93 3.43
N ASP A 395 -13.24 -8.58 2.75
CA ASP A 395 -13.81 -7.24 2.73
C ASP A 395 -15.33 -7.34 2.91
N TYR A 396 -15.83 -6.84 4.04
CA TYR A 396 -17.25 -6.84 4.37
C TYR A 396 -17.71 -5.44 4.69
N ARG A 397 -18.82 -5.04 4.07
CA ARG A 397 -19.47 -3.74 4.29
C ARG A 397 -20.97 -3.92 4.44
N ILE A 398 -21.55 -3.13 5.33
CA ILE A 398 -22.99 -3.00 5.52
C ILE A 398 -23.34 -1.53 5.64
N ASP A 399 -24.34 -1.10 4.88
CA ASP A 399 -24.90 0.25 4.92
C ASP A 399 -26.36 0.17 5.30
N HIS A 400 -26.76 0.93 6.32
CA HIS A 400 -28.14 0.99 6.80
C HIS A 400 -28.64 2.42 6.87
N SER A 401 -29.73 2.72 6.16
CA SER A 401 -30.41 4.02 6.24
C SER A 401 -31.56 3.94 7.23
N PHE A 402 -31.40 4.49 8.44
CA PHE A 402 -32.48 4.62 9.42
C PHE A 402 -33.59 5.50 8.87
N THR A 403 -33.21 6.60 8.24
CA THR A 403 -34.07 7.54 7.53
C THR A 403 -33.44 7.92 6.20
N SER A 404 -34.02 8.85 5.45
CA SER A 404 -33.35 9.46 4.29
C SER A 404 -32.13 10.31 4.67
N ASN A 405 -32.06 10.70 5.94
CA ASN A 405 -31.09 11.67 6.46
C ASN A 405 -30.03 11.05 7.39
N GLU A 406 -30.18 9.80 7.78
CA GLU A 406 -29.32 9.10 8.72
C GLU A 406 -28.86 7.79 8.10
N ILE A 407 -27.56 7.70 7.78
CA ILE A 407 -26.93 6.52 7.16
C ILE A 407 -25.80 6.04 8.05
N LEU A 408 -25.87 4.80 8.49
CA LEU A 408 -24.82 4.11 9.22
C LEU A 408 -24.09 3.16 8.28
N THR A 409 -22.77 3.30 8.20
CA THR A 409 -21.87 2.40 7.46
C THR A 409 -20.99 1.64 8.46
N GLY A 410 -20.96 0.33 8.34
CA GLY A 410 -19.98 -0.54 9.00
C GLY A 410 -19.15 -1.26 7.94
N ARG A 411 -17.81 -1.26 8.10
CA ARG A 411 -16.91 -1.99 7.19
C ARG A 411 -15.82 -2.69 8.00
N ALA A 412 -15.42 -3.87 7.55
CA ALA A 412 -14.32 -4.64 8.09
C ALA A 412 -13.48 -5.21 6.96
N LEU A 413 -12.23 -4.83 6.89
CA LEU A 413 -11.20 -5.47 6.09
C LEU A 413 -10.34 -6.35 7.00
N TYR A 414 -9.92 -7.48 6.50
CA TYR A 414 -8.99 -8.38 7.17
C TYR A 414 -8.10 -9.05 6.14
N GLU A 415 -6.80 -9.10 6.47
CA GLU A 415 -5.78 -9.77 5.67
C GLU A 415 -5.00 -10.75 6.56
N GLU A 416 -4.69 -11.92 6.03
CA GLU A 416 -3.76 -12.89 6.61
C GLU A 416 -2.74 -13.27 5.55
N VAL A 417 -1.46 -13.06 5.84
CA VAL A 417 -0.34 -13.34 4.93
C VAL A 417 0.61 -14.32 5.60
N ASN A 418 0.91 -15.41 4.93
CA ASN A 418 1.97 -16.35 5.29
C ASN A 418 2.95 -16.44 4.13
N GLN A 419 4.19 -15.97 4.34
CA GLN A 419 5.22 -15.89 3.32
C GLN A 419 6.47 -16.63 3.79
N SER A 420 7.08 -17.40 2.90
CA SER A 420 8.32 -18.12 3.17
C SER A 420 9.40 -17.70 2.19
N TYR A 421 10.58 -17.42 2.72
CA TYR A 421 11.74 -17.01 1.92
C TYR A 421 12.77 -18.13 1.86
N PRO A 422 13.32 -18.45 0.68
CA PRO A 422 14.31 -19.52 0.51
C PRO A 422 15.71 -19.11 0.95
N TYR A 423 15.91 -17.86 1.34
CA TYR A 423 17.16 -17.26 1.82
C TYR A 423 16.83 -16.09 2.75
N ASP A 424 17.83 -15.54 3.42
CA ASP A 424 17.64 -14.38 4.29
C ASP A 424 17.22 -13.14 3.48
N ASN A 425 15.95 -12.78 3.59
CA ASN A 425 15.38 -11.64 2.88
C ASN A 425 15.80 -10.29 3.50
N TRP A 426 16.12 -10.27 4.79
CA TRP A 426 16.38 -9.02 5.50
C TRP A 426 17.79 -8.46 5.25
N TYR A 427 18.80 -9.33 5.26
CA TYR A 427 20.19 -8.93 4.99
C TYR A 427 20.60 -9.16 3.53
N GLY A 428 19.72 -9.72 2.69
CA GLY A 428 19.97 -9.96 1.29
C GLY A 428 21.06 -11.00 1.04
N LEU A 429 21.25 -11.97 1.94
CA LEU A 429 22.21 -13.03 1.78
C LEU A 429 21.67 -14.07 0.78
N PRO A 430 22.39 -14.41 -0.28
CA PRO A 430 21.88 -15.26 -1.37
C PRO A 430 21.84 -16.75 -1.02
N TYR A 431 22.14 -17.14 0.19
CA TYR A 431 22.19 -18.54 0.63
C TYR A 431 21.40 -18.78 1.91
N SER A 432 20.92 -19.99 2.06
CA SER A 432 20.01 -20.38 3.14
C SER A 432 20.74 -20.79 4.43
N THR A 433 21.62 -19.94 4.96
CA THR A 433 22.14 -20.12 6.32
C THR A 433 20.98 -19.96 7.31
N THR A 434 20.13 -18.98 7.05
CA THR A 434 18.84 -18.79 7.70
C THR A 434 17.77 -18.56 6.64
N THR A 435 16.68 -19.31 6.72
CA THR A 435 15.48 -19.06 5.93
C THR A 435 14.43 -18.44 6.84
N ASP A 436 13.70 -17.45 6.34
CA ASP A 436 12.72 -16.72 7.11
C ASP A 436 11.31 -17.13 6.73
N SER A 437 10.40 -17.13 7.68
CA SER A 437 8.96 -17.06 7.44
C SER A 437 8.41 -15.78 8.02
N PHE A 438 7.57 -15.16 7.25
CA PHE A 438 6.85 -13.95 7.60
C PHE A 438 5.37 -14.30 7.69
N TYR A 439 4.77 -14.04 8.84
CA TYR A 439 3.34 -14.17 9.06
C TYR A 439 2.81 -12.86 9.58
N THR A 440 1.77 -12.32 8.97
CA THR A 440 1.08 -11.15 9.49
C THR A 440 -0.43 -11.29 9.37
N THR A 441 -1.12 -10.61 10.26
CA THR A 441 -2.55 -10.35 10.15
C THR A 441 -2.78 -8.86 10.26
N GLY A 442 -3.53 -8.31 9.31
CA GLY A 442 -3.94 -6.91 9.32
C GLY A 442 -5.46 -6.79 9.45
N SER A 443 -5.92 -5.68 10.02
CA SER A 443 -7.33 -5.33 10.05
C SER A 443 -7.55 -3.83 9.88
N ASN A 444 -8.63 -3.45 9.17
CA ASN A 444 -9.05 -2.07 9.05
C ASN A 444 -10.57 -2.02 9.20
N LEU A 445 -11.00 -1.47 10.32
CA LEU A 445 -12.40 -1.43 10.77
C LEU A 445 -12.93 -0.01 10.75
N LEU A 446 -14.17 0.17 10.31
CA LEU A 446 -14.83 1.46 10.22
C LEU A 446 -16.28 1.37 10.69
N VAL A 447 -16.71 2.33 11.50
CA VAL A 447 -18.10 2.66 11.76
C VAL A 447 -18.29 4.15 11.51
N ARG A 448 -19.19 4.52 10.62
CA ARG A 448 -19.46 5.91 10.23
C ARG A 448 -20.96 6.19 10.28
N LEU A 449 -21.31 7.30 10.90
CA LEU A 449 -22.66 7.84 10.86
C LEU A 449 -22.64 9.14 10.06
N ASN A 450 -23.42 9.17 8.98
CA ASN A 450 -23.64 10.37 8.18
C ASN A 450 -25.06 10.90 8.47
N SER A 451 -25.14 12.12 9.02
CA SER A 451 -26.38 12.77 9.48
C SER A 451 -26.64 14.06 8.74
N ILE A 452 -27.68 14.13 7.94
CA ILE A 452 -28.16 15.35 7.28
C ILE A 452 -29.11 16.07 8.23
N LEU A 453 -28.56 17.01 9.01
CA LEU A 453 -29.34 17.72 10.04
C LEU A 453 -30.29 18.75 9.43
N THR A 454 -29.87 19.41 8.34
CA THR A 454 -30.69 20.26 7.49
C THR A 454 -30.22 20.12 6.04
N PRO A 455 -30.98 20.61 5.03
CA PRO A 455 -30.52 20.56 3.63
C PRO A 455 -29.14 21.21 3.37
N ASN A 456 -28.73 22.11 4.26
CA ASN A 456 -27.50 22.88 4.14
C ASN A 456 -26.48 22.57 5.26
N PHE A 457 -26.73 21.57 6.08
CA PHE A 457 -25.87 21.27 7.22
C PHE A 457 -25.85 19.75 7.45
N ASP A 458 -24.70 19.13 7.28
CA ASP A 458 -24.48 17.71 7.56
C ASP A 458 -23.30 17.49 8.50
N ASN A 459 -23.35 16.37 9.18
CA ASN A 459 -22.31 15.92 10.10
C ASN A 459 -21.93 14.46 9.77
N ILE A 460 -20.64 14.16 9.82
CA ILE A 460 -20.10 12.83 9.57
C ILE A 460 -19.20 12.45 10.73
N ALA A 461 -19.69 11.56 11.58
CA ALA A 461 -18.92 11.01 12.70
C ALA A 461 -18.33 9.66 12.33
N THR A 462 -17.04 9.46 12.58
CA THR A 462 -16.31 8.23 12.25
C THR A 462 -15.53 7.70 13.45
N VAL A 463 -15.63 6.40 13.67
CA VAL A 463 -14.79 5.62 14.58
C VAL A 463 -14.15 4.53 13.76
N ALA A 464 -12.81 4.45 13.82
CA ALA A 464 -12.08 3.44 13.06
C ALA A 464 -10.90 2.88 13.85
N TYR A 465 -10.45 1.72 13.42
CA TYR A 465 -9.27 1.06 13.93
C TYR A 465 -8.57 0.32 12.79
N SER A 466 -7.25 0.52 12.68
CA SER A 466 -6.40 -0.17 11.71
C SER A 466 -5.22 -0.80 12.45
N ASP A 467 -4.83 -2.02 12.12
CA ASP A 467 -3.66 -2.67 12.69
C ASP A 467 -2.96 -3.64 11.75
N ASP A 468 -1.69 -3.90 12.08
CA ASP A 468 -0.86 -4.95 11.49
C ASP A 468 -0.07 -5.66 12.60
N LYS A 469 0.05 -7.00 12.50
CA LYS A 469 0.68 -7.85 13.53
C LYS A 469 1.74 -8.78 12.94
N PRO A 470 2.85 -8.22 12.45
CA PRO A 470 3.89 -9.03 11.82
C PRO A 470 4.63 -9.91 12.83
N ARG A 471 4.89 -11.14 12.38
CA ARG A 471 5.71 -12.13 13.08
C ARG A 471 6.73 -12.68 12.11
N ILE A 472 8.00 -12.44 12.40
CA ILE A 472 9.11 -12.99 11.63
C ILE A 472 9.72 -14.11 12.44
N LYS A 473 9.96 -15.25 11.80
CA LYS A 473 10.60 -16.40 12.41
C LYS A 473 11.68 -16.92 11.48
N ASN A 474 12.81 -17.27 12.04
CA ASN A 474 13.77 -18.09 11.32
C ASN A 474 13.23 -19.52 11.21
N THR A 475 13.20 -20.09 10.02
CA THR A 475 12.67 -21.42 9.76
C THR A 475 13.75 -22.51 9.78
N THR A 476 15.03 -22.11 9.61
CA THR A 476 16.19 -23.00 9.78
C THR A 476 17.10 -22.41 10.84
N ASP A 477 17.41 -23.18 11.85
CA ASP A 477 18.34 -22.81 12.93
C ASP A 477 19.74 -23.42 12.65
N ASN A 478 20.38 -22.98 11.58
CA ASN A 478 21.76 -23.32 11.25
C ASN A 478 22.75 -22.27 11.74
N THR A 479 22.42 -21.59 12.83
CA THR A 479 23.18 -20.44 13.30
C THR A 479 24.04 -20.71 14.54
N ALA A 480 23.99 -21.93 15.08
CA ALA A 480 24.80 -22.30 16.23
C ALA A 480 26.30 -22.29 15.89
N LEU A 481 27.14 -21.77 16.79
CA LEU A 481 28.58 -21.83 16.60
C LEU A 481 29.06 -23.28 16.45
N PRO A 482 30.02 -23.55 15.54
CA PRO A 482 30.63 -24.85 15.41
C PRO A 482 31.24 -25.31 16.74
N SER A 483 31.12 -26.59 17.04
CA SER A 483 31.69 -27.18 18.28
C SER A 483 33.17 -26.88 18.40
N GLY A 484 33.59 -26.34 19.52
CA GLY A 484 34.95 -25.97 19.82
C GLY A 484 35.43 -24.61 19.26
N LEU A 485 34.55 -23.90 18.55
CA LEU A 485 34.82 -22.52 18.15
C LEU A 485 34.35 -21.55 19.24
N VAL A 486 35.26 -20.69 19.69
CA VAL A 486 34.95 -19.65 20.69
C VAL A 486 35.13 -18.28 20.04
N ILE A 487 34.13 -17.46 20.13
CA ILE A 487 34.18 -16.05 19.74
C ILE A 487 34.11 -15.22 21.02
N ASN A 488 35.11 -14.40 21.25
CA ASN A 488 35.12 -13.50 22.40
C ASN A 488 34.06 -12.42 22.19
N GLN A 489 33.10 -12.34 23.10
CA GLN A 489 32.09 -11.31 23.11
C GLN A 489 32.58 -10.08 23.86
N PHE A 490 32.34 -8.88 23.36
CA PHE A 490 32.64 -7.64 24.07
C PHE A 490 31.83 -7.49 25.35
N PHE A 491 30.59 -7.99 25.33
CA PHE A 491 29.70 -7.96 26.48
C PHE A 491 29.39 -9.40 26.92
N PRO A 492 29.68 -9.78 28.16
CA PRO A 492 29.32 -11.10 28.67
C PRO A 492 27.81 -11.35 28.51
N ASN A 493 27.45 -12.52 28.00
CA ASN A 493 26.05 -12.91 27.75
C ASN A 493 25.31 -12.06 26.71
N ALA A 494 26.01 -11.35 25.85
CA ALA A 494 25.38 -10.58 24.77
C ALA A 494 24.65 -11.48 23.74
N ASP A 495 25.08 -12.71 23.59
CA ASP A 495 24.42 -13.73 22.76
C ASP A 495 24.06 -14.96 23.64
N PRO A 496 22.87 -14.98 24.26
CA PRO A 496 22.44 -16.13 25.09
C PRO A 496 22.19 -17.39 24.28
N TYR A 497 22.08 -17.29 22.95
CA TYR A 497 21.80 -18.40 22.05
C TYR A 497 23.06 -19.01 21.42
N ASN A 498 24.24 -18.42 21.71
CA ASN A 498 25.54 -18.86 21.16
C ASN A 498 25.53 -19.00 19.63
N ARG A 499 25.04 -17.96 18.95
CA ARG A 499 24.90 -17.91 17.49
C ARG A 499 26.16 -17.34 16.82
N ILE A 500 26.26 -17.57 15.51
CA ILE A 500 27.30 -16.93 14.70
C ILE A 500 27.10 -15.41 14.67
N PRO A 501 28.16 -14.61 14.57
CA PRO A 501 28.05 -13.16 14.44
C PRO A 501 27.59 -12.76 13.05
N ASN A 502 26.97 -11.59 12.91
CA ASN A 502 26.82 -10.92 11.65
C ASN A 502 28.19 -10.38 11.20
N VAL A 503 28.65 -10.79 10.04
CA VAL A 503 29.94 -10.40 9.47
C VAL A 503 29.71 -9.75 8.12
N SER A 504 30.00 -8.47 8.02
CA SER A 504 30.07 -7.77 6.74
C SER A 504 31.47 -7.89 6.17
N ILE A 505 31.57 -8.20 4.89
CA ILE A 505 32.85 -8.29 4.17
C ILE A 505 32.87 -7.12 3.18
N SER A 506 33.94 -6.36 3.21
CA SER A 506 34.20 -5.29 2.25
C SER A 506 34.47 -5.83 0.84
N GLU A 507 34.66 -4.94 -0.13
CA GLU A 507 35.05 -5.25 -1.50
C GLU A 507 34.03 -6.12 -2.28
N GLY A 508 32.73 -6.07 -1.90
CA GLY A 508 31.65 -6.71 -2.63
C GLY A 508 31.49 -8.21 -2.38
N TYR A 509 32.22 -8.79 -1.45
CA TYR A 509 31.98 -10.18 -1.03
C TYR A 509 30.79 -10.29 -0.09
N THR A 510 30.03 -11.35 -0.25
CA THR A 510 28.87 -11.65 0.59
C THR A 510 29.34 -12.11 1.98
N GLY A 511 28.80 -11.47 2.99
CA GLY A 511 29.12 -11.73 4.38
C GLY A 511 28.45 -12.98 4.94
N LEU A 512 28.36 -13.01 6.25
CA LEU A 512 27.72 -14.06 7.05
C LEU A 512 26.75 -13.40 8.02
N GLY A 513 25.60 -13.98 8.24
CA GLY A 513 24.62 -13.44 9.18
C GLY A 513 23.70 -14.50 9.76
N VAL A 514 23.13 -14.17 10.90
CA VAL A 514 22.10 -15.00 11.56
C VAL A 514 20.70 -14.68 11.06
N GLY A 515 20.57 -13.79 10.06
CA GLY A 515 19.28 -13.28 9.65
C GLY A 515 18.67 -12.31 10.67
N THR A 516 17.43 -11.98 10.46
CA THR A 516 16.65 -11.17 11.38
C THR A 516 16.41 -11.93 12.65
N GLN A 517 16.52 -11.26 13.79
CA GLN A 517 16.04 -11.80 15.05
C GLN A 517 14.54 -12.06 14.94
N PRO A 518 13.99 -13.09 15.59
CA PRO A 518 12.54 -13.25 15.64
C PRO A 518 11.89 -11.94 16.09
N ILE A 519 10.94 -11.46 15.32
CA ILE A 519 10.22 -10.21 15.60
C ILE A 519 8.76 -10.56 15.81
N HIS A 520 8.21 -10.07 16.91
CA HIS A 520 6.77 -10.01 17.12
C HIS A 520 6.39 -8.54 17.29
N ALA A 521 5.63 -8.00 16.36
CA ALA A 521 5.13 -6.65 16.47
C ALA A 521 3.60 -6.62 16.48
N SER A 522 3.05 -5.56 16.98
CA SER A 522 1.64 -5.19 16.88
C SER A 522 1.62 -3.67 16.77
N ASP A 523 1.34 -3.21 15.58
CA ASP A 523 1.28 -1.80 15.24
C ASP A 523 -0.18 -1.49 14.90
N GLY A 524 -0.82 -0.60 15.65
CA GLY A 524 -2.22 -0.30 15.46
C GLY A 524 -2.54 1.13 15.77
N GLU A 525 -3.57 1.64 15.14
CA GLU A 525 -4.08 2.97 15.38
C GLU A 525 -5.60 2.99 15.47
N GLY A 526 -6.11 3.82 16.36
CA GLY A 526 -7.53 4.14 16.43
C GLY A 526 -7.76 5.57 15.99
N VAL A 527 -8.84 5.78 15.24
CA VAL A 527 -9.23 7.09 14.71
C VAL A 527 -10.62 7.45 15.20
N LEU A 528 -10.74 8.66 15.75
CA LEU A 528 -12.02 9.30 16.03
C LEU A 528 -12.06 10.59 15.23
N SER A 529 -13.05 10.75 14.36
CA SER A 529 -13.21 12.00 13.61
C SER A 529 -14.67 12.44 13.56
N ASP A 530 -14.85 13.76 13.47
CA ASP A 530 -16.15 14.41 13.34
C ASP A 530 -16.00 15.57 12.35
N ASP A 531 -16.72 15.49 11.24
CA ASP A 531 -16.71 16.42 10.12
C ASP A 531 -18.05 17.11 10.02
N VAL A 532 -18.04 18.43 9.86
CA VAL A 532 -19.23 19.26 9.67
C VAL A 532 -19.09 20.03 8.38
N ASN A 533 -20.10 19.94 7.52
CA ASN A 533 -20.24 20.75 6.32
C ASN A 533 -21.44 21.67 6.46
N TRP A 534 -21.24 22.95 6.17
CA TRP A 534 -22.29 23.97 6.26
C TRP A 534 -22.30 24.87 5.03
N VAL A 535 -23.40 24.82 4.28
CA VAL A 535 -23.64 25.71 3.12
C VAL A 535 -24.43 26.93 3.60
N LYS A 536 -23.87 28.13 3.46
CA LYS A 536 -24.51 29.39 3.86
C LYS A 536 -24.41 30.43 2.76
N GLY A 537 -25.49 30.64 2.00
CA GLY A 537 -25.47 31.43 0.78
C GLY A 537 -24.44 30.88 -0.21
N GLY A 538 -23.66 31.72 -0.84
CA GLY A 538 -22.59 31.32 -1.75
C GLY A 538 -21.31 30.78 -1.07
N HIS A 539 -21.35 30.41 0.22
CA HIS A 539 -20.20 29.90 0.97
C HIS A 539 -20.42 28.46 1.40
N VAL A 540 -19.42 27.62 1.16
CA VAL A 540 -19.31 26.28 1.72
C VAL A 540 -18.25 26.31 2.83
N LEU A 541 -18.65 26.00 4.05
CA LEU A 541 -17.81 25.97 5.24
C LEU A 541 -17.63 24.51 5.68
N GLN A 542 -16.38 24.09 5.83
CA GLN A 542 -16.03 22.75 6.31
C GLN A 542 -15.17 22.87 7.56
N PHE A 543 -15.52 22.20 8.63
CA PHE A 543 -14.73 22.09 9.85
C PHE A 543 -14.92 20.74 10.49
N GLY A 544 -13.95 20.37 11.30
CA GLY A 544 -13.98 19.14 12.06
C GLY A 544 -12.73 18.92 12.86
N ALA A 545 -12.65 17.77 13.48
CA ALA A 545 -11.51 17.34 14.26
C ALA A 545 -11.28 15.84 14.06
N MET A 546 -10.00 15.46 14.10
CA MET A 546 -9.59 14.06 14.12
C MET A 546 -8.63 13.84 15.28
N TYR A 547 -8.84 12.75 15.98
CA TYR A 547 -7.93 12.27 17.02
C TYR A 547 -7.44 10.89 16.65
N ILE A 548 -6.12 10.76 16.47
CA ILE A 548 -5.45 9.49 16.20
C ILE A 548 -4.66 9.09 17.44
N PHE A 549 -4.80 7.83 17.85
CA PHE A 549 -3.99 7.23 18.90
C PHE A 549 -3.35 5.94 18.36
N GLY A 550 -2.02 5.93 18.36
CA GLY A 550 -1.23 4.80 17.91
C GLY A 550 -0.72 3.95 19.07
N ILE A 551 -0.64 2.66 18.86
CA ILE A 551 -0.03 1.69 19.77
C ILE A 551 0.97 0.88 18.97
N LYS A 552 2.26 0.99 19.37
CA LYS A 552 3.30 0.11 18.84
C LYS A 552 3.86 -0.76 19.94
N ARG A 553 3.86 -2.06 19.72
CA ARG A 553 4.56 -3.03 20.56
C ARG A 553 5.45 -3.87 19.65
N GLN A 554 6.72 -3.96 19.98
CA GLN A 554 7.66 -4.75 19.21
C GLN A 554 8.64 -5.46 20.15
N ASP A 555 8.65 -6.77 20.07
CA ASP A 555 9.62 -7.63 20.74
C ASP A 555 10.59 -8.19 19.69
N VAL A 556 11.88 -8.04 19.96
CA VAL A 556 12.96 -8.59 19.12
C VAL A 556 13.77 -9.53 19.99
N PHE A 557 13.89 -10.80 19.61
CA PHE A 557 14.48 -11.86 20.43
C PHE A 557 15.84 -12.35 19.93
#